data_39be9d7bc7142535428751a711c2746d
#
_entry.id   39be9d7bc7142535428751a711c2746d
#
_cell.length_a   1.000
_cell.length_b   1.000
_cell.length_c   1.000
_cell.angle_alpha   90.00
_cell.angle_beta   90.00
_cell.angle_gamma   90.00
#
_symmetry.space_group_name_H-M   'P 1'
#
loop_
_entity.id
_entity.type
_entity.pdbx_description
1 polymer ?
#
loop_
_entity_poly.entity_id
_entity_poly.type
_entity_poly.pdbx_seq_one_letter_code
_entity_poly.pdbx_strand_id
1 'polypeptide(L)'
;MDDIVKTVKNEMTFEKILAAAMHTPGVKINREKFLRKELIRYCSEDIIAEAIKNNPAKAGISKELVNKISKQVINYETTKVTTLSVVASIPGGAVAFGAAVADITSYFSFILRTVQELAYLYGFEQFNLNEDDVDSETMNFLLIFMGVMFGVQGATGVLKKLADVLAKNIAKKLAQKSLTKGVVYPIVKKVALRVGIRMTKQIFADGVASAVPILGGALSGGLTFAMFKPGCMKLRKNLMSYNLCNPKYYKDSIDADYTAGTEVDEEHVEY
;
A
#
# COMPACT_ATOMS: atom_id res chain seq x y z
N MET A 1 26.23 27.65 -9.34
CA MET A 1 25.66 26.30 -9.52
C MET A 1 25.40 25.62 -8.19
N ASP A 2 26.32 25.70 -7.22
CA ASP A 2 26.14 25.11 -5.87
C ASP A 2 24.99 25.70 -5.06
N ASP A 3 24.67 26.98 -5.21
CA ASP A 3 23.57 27.61 -4.47
C ASP A 3 22.18 27.18 -5.00
N ILE A 4 22.04 26.98 -6.30
CA ILE A 4 20.79 26.47 -6.90
C ILE A 4 20.61 25.00 -6.48
N VAL A 5 21.65 24.20 -6.50
CA VAL A 5 21.62 22.81 -6.04
C VAL A 5 21.33 22.72 -4.53
N LYS A 6 21.86 23.63 -3.71
CA LYS A 6 21.53 23.74 -2.28
C LYS A 6 20.08 24.17 -2.06
N THR A 7 19.57 25.15 -2.81
CA THR A 7 18.21 25.66 -2.66
C THR A 7 17.18 24.59 -3.03
N VAL A 8 17.38 23.85 -4.13
CA VAL A 8 16.47 22.78 -4.54
C VAL A 8 16.60 21.55 -3.62
N LYS A 9 17.79 21.22 -3.12
CA LYS A 9 17.96 20.20 -2.07
C LYS A 9 17.24 20.53 -0.77
N ASN A 10 17.07 21.80 -0.47
CA ASN A 10 16.44 22.27 0.76
C ASN A 10 14.90 22.23 0.75
N GLU A 11 14.22 21.96 -0.38
CA GLU A 11 12.76 22.08 -0.49
C GLU A 11 11.98 20.76 -0.62
N MET A 12 12.65 19.61 -0.79
CA MET A 12 11.97 18.31 -0.99
C MET A 12 11.89 17.51 0.30
N THR A 13 10.72 17.50 0.94
CA THR A 13 10.40 16.59 2.05
C THR A 13 9.86 15.27 1.55
N PHE A 14 9.88 14.24 2.40
CA PHE A 14 9.30 12.93 2.09
C PHE A 14 7.81 13.04 1.75
N GLU A 15 7.08 13.90 2.45
CA GLU A 15 5.66 14.20 2.21
C GLU A 15 5.43 14.86 0.85
N LYS A 16 6.27 15.80 0.47
CA LYS A 16 6.20 16.44 -0.86
C LYS A 16 6.45 15.43 -1.98
N ILE A 17 7.41 14.51 -1.79
CA ILE A 17 7.67 13.43 -2.73
C ILE A 17 6.44 12.52 -2.84
N LEU A 18 5.86 12.11 -1.70
CA LEU A 18 4.66 11.28 -1.70
C LEU A 18 3.47 12.01 -2.31
N ALA A 19 3.26 13.29 -1.97
CA ALA A 19 2.21 14.10 -2.57
C ALA A 19 2.39 14.21 -4.09
N ALA A 20 3.59 14.52 -4.56
CA ALA A 20 3.90 14.56 -5.99
C ALA A 20 3.67 13.18 -6.66
N ALA A 21 4.09 12.09 -6.00
CA ALA A 21 3.86 10.74 -6.48
C ALA A 21 2.36 10.40 -6.58
N MET A 22 1.55 10.83 -5.62
CA MET A 22 0.09 10.63 -5.62
C MET A 22 -0.62 11.36 -6.79
N HIS A 23 -0.08 12.52 -7.20
CA HIS A 23 -0.61 13.28 -8.34
C HIS A 23 -0.11 12.77 -9.69
N THR A 24 0.79 11.79 -9.71
CA THR A 24 1.27 11.19 -10.97
C THR A 24 0.11 10.45 -11.67
N PRO A 25 -0.13 10.68 -12.95
CA PRO A 25 -1.17 9.99 -13.70
C PRO A 25 -1.04 8.46 -13.60
N GLY A 26 -2.14 7.78 -13.31
CA GLY A 26 -2.20 6.32 -13.20
C GLY A 26 -1.76 5.74 -11.86
N VAL A 27 -1.43 6.58 -10.86
CA VAL A 27 -1.13 6.11 -9.49
C VAL A 27 -2.39 5.72 -8.75
N LYS A 28 -3.47 6.46 -8.94
CA LYS A 28 -4.77 6.16 -8.34
C LYS A 28 -5.39 4.95 -9.02
N ILE A 29 -5.56 3.86 -8.26
CA ILE A 29 -6.15 2.61 -8.75
C ILE A 29 -7.61 2.55 -8.33
N ASN A 30 -8.50 2.46 -9.29
CA ASN A 30 -9.90 2.14 -9.03
C ASN A 30 -10.00 0.64 -8.72
N ARG A 31 -10.43 0.31 -7.50
CA ARG A 31 -10.50 -1.06 -6.99
C ARG A 31 -11.40 -1.96 -7.83
N GLU A 32 -12.60 -1.47 -8.20
CA GLU A 32 -13.55 -2.24 -9.00
C GLU A 32 -12.96 -2.61 -10.37
N LYS A 33 -12.49 -1.58 -11.11
CA LYS A 33 -11.90 -1.79 -12.44
C LYS A 33 -10.68 -2.73 -12.37
N PHE A 34 -9.87 -2.59 -11.33
CA PHE A 34 -8.70 -3.42 -11.13
C PHE A 34 -9.07 -4.87 -10.82
N LEU A 35 -9.96 -5.13 -9.85
CA LEU A 35 -10.39 -6.47 -9.51
C LEU A 35 -11.06 -7.16 -10.70
N ARG A 36 -11.95 -6.48 -11.42
CA ARG A 36 -12.58 -7.00 -12.62
C ARG A 36 -11.55 -7.43 -13.66
N LYS A 37 -10.60 -6.55 -13.97
CA LYS A 37 -9.54 -6.82 -14.94
C LYS A 37 -8.70 -8.04 -14.57
N GLU A 38 -8.31 -8.16 -13.31
CA GLU A 38 -7.41 -9.23 -12.88
C GLU A 38 -8.14 -10.57 -12.68
N LEU A 39 -9.42 -10.56 -12.32
CA LEU A 39 -10.20 -11.76 -12.02
C LEU A 39 -10.92 -12.36 -13.23
N ILE A 40 -11.24 -11.58 -14.26
CA ILE A 40 -12.06 -12.01 -15.40
C ILE A 40 -11.52 -13.26 -16.12
N ARG A 41 -10.22 -13.51 -16.04
CA ARG A 41 -9.59 -14.69 -16.63
C ARG A 41 -9.75 -15.98 -15.82
N TYR A 42 -10.25 -15.87 -14.60
CA TYR A 42 -10.22 -16.96 -13.62
C TYR A 42 -11.56 -17.21 -12.94
N CYS A 43 -12.45 -16.23 -12.92
CA CYS A 43 -13.68 -16.25 -12.17
C CYS A 43 -14.88 -15.90 -13.07
N SER A 44 -16.07 -16.41 -12.70
CA SER A 44 -17.33 -15.98 -13.30
C SER A 44 -17.69 -14.56 -12.88
N GLU A 45 -18.57 -13.92 -13.62
CA GLU A 45 -19.01 -12.54 -13.33
C GLU A 45 -19.65 -12.40 -11.96
N ASP A 46 -20.42 -13.39 -11.50
CA ASP A 46 -21.04 -13.39 -10.17
C ASP A 46 -20.00 -13.38 -9.06
N ILE A 47 -18.94 -14.19 -9.18
CA ILE A 47 -17.83 -14.20 -8.21
C ILE A 47 -17.08 -12.87 -8.23
N ILE A 48 -16.88 -12.28 -9.41
CA ILE A 48 -16.23 -10.98 -9.56
C ILE A 48 -17.07 -9.89 -8.90
N ALA A 49 -18.40 -9.87 -9.14
CA ALA A 49 -19.31 -8.92 -8.54
C ALA A 49 -19.28 -9.01 -7.00
N GLU A 50 -19.30 -10.24 -6.46
CA GLU A 50 -19.21 -10.47 -5.02
C GLU A 50 -17.85 -10.03 -4.44
N ALA A 51 -16.74 -10.29 -5.14
CA ALA A 51 -15.40 -9.85 -4.75
C ALA A 51 -15.28 -8.31 -4.75
N ILE A 52 -15.94 -7.63 -5.68
CA ILE A 52 -16.00 -6.17 -5.74
C ILE A 52 -16.85 -5.61 -4.61
N LYS A 53 -18.04 -6.19 -4.37
CA LYS A 53 -18.98 -5.76 -3.33
C LYS A 53 -18.39 -5.93 -1.93
N ASN A 54 -17.73 -7.04 -1.68
CA ASN A 54 -17.13 -7.40 -0.40
C ASN A 54 -15.60 -7.44 -0.49
N ASN A 55 -15.06 -8.66 -0.63
CA ASN A 55 -13.63 -8.87 -0.92
C ASN A 55 -13.42 -10.24 -1.59
N PRO A 56 -12.25 -10.49 -2.22
CA PRO A 56 -11.97 -11.74 -2.91
C PRO A 56 -12.14 -12.99 -2.04
N ALA A 57 -11.75 -12.94 -0.76
CA ALA A 57 -11.85 -14.08 0.13
C ALA A 57 -13.31 -14.41 0.50
N LYS A 58 -14.16 -13.39 0.73
CA LYS A 58 -15.60 -13.57 0.95
C LYS A 58 -16.30 -14.11 -0.28
N ALA A 59 -15.87 -13.74 -1.47
CA ALA A 59 -16.36 -14.32 -2.72
C ALA A 59 -15.86 -15.76 -2.96
N GLY A 60 -15.15 -16.36 -2.02
CA GLY A 60 -14.65 -17.74 -2.13
C GLY A 60 -13.41 -17.90 -2.99
N ILE A 61 -12.77 -16.82 -3.43
CA ILE A 61 -11.55 -16.88 -4.24
C ILE A 61 -10.40 -17.41 -3.38
N SER A 62 -9.78 -18.52 -3.85
CA SER A 62 -8.75 -19.20 -3.07
C SER A 62 -7.48 -18.35 -2.88
N LYS A 63 -6.76 -18.62 -1.78
CA LYS A 63 -5.46 -17.98 -1.51
C LYS A 63 -4.43 -18.25 -2.61
N GLU A 64 -4.48 -19.43 -3.21
CA GLU A 64 -3.59 -19.88 -4.28
C GLU A 64 -3.80 -19.02 -5.54
N LEU A 65 -5.05 -18.74 -5.89
CA LEU A 65 -5.39 -17.90 -7.03
C LEU A 65 -4.98 -16.45 -6.79
N VAL A 66 -5.33 -15.88 -5.62
CA VAL A 66 -4.87 -14.53 -5.24
C VAL A 66 -3.35 -14.43 -5.26
N ASN A 67 -2.66 -15.47 -4.76
CA ASN A 67 -1.20 -15.55 -4.77
C ASN A 67 -0.61 -15.59 -6.19
N LYS A 68 -1.25 -16.33 -7.12
CA LYS A 68 -0.87 -16.38 -8.53
C LYS A 68 -1.01 -15.00 -9.17
N ILE A 69 -2.17 -14.38 -9.03
CA ILE A 69 -2.46 -13.06 -9.62
C ILE A 69 -1.52 -11.99 -9.04
N SER A 70 -1.31 -11.97 -7.72
CA SER A 70 -0.44 -10.98 -7.08
C SER A 70 1.02 -11.07 -7.54
N LYS A 71 1.53 -12.28 -7.84
CA LYS A 71 2.85 -12.45 -8.46
C LYS A 71 2.90 -11.87 -9.87
N GLN A 72 1.83 -12.04 -10.67
CA GLN A 72 1.75 -11.46 -12.01
C GLN A 72 1.75 -9.94 -11.97
N VAL A 73 0.95 -9.34 -11.06
CA VAL A 73 0.92 -7.89 -10.82
C VAL A 73 2.31 -7.37 -10.42
N ILE A 74 2.97 -8.01 -9.45
CA ILE A 74 4.32 -7.61 -9.02
C ILE A 74 5.31 -7.68 -10.18
N ASN A 75 5.28 -8.74 -10.98
CA ASN A 75 6.18 -8.87 -12.13
C ASN A 75 5.91 -7.78 -13.17
N TYR A 76 4.65 -7.49 -13.48
CA TYR A 76 4.25 -6.45 -14.41
C TYR A 76 4.71 -5.06 -13.97
N GLU A 77 4.43 -4.67 -12.72
CA GLU A 77 4.86 -3.38 -12.18
C GLU A 77 6.39 -3.31 -12.06
N THR A 78 7.06 -4.41 -11.71
CA THR A 78 8.53 -4.49 -11.71
C THR A 78 9.11 -4.23 -13.09
N THR A 79 8.54 -4.81 -14.15
CA THR A 79 9.00 -4.59 -15.54
C THR A 79 8.87 -3.12 -15.92
N LYS A 80 7.74 -2.48 -15.58
CA LYS A 80 7.54 -1.04 -15.83
C LYS A 80 8.58 -0.17 -15.15
N VAL A 81 8.81 -0.37 -13.84
CA VAL A 81 9.82 0.37 -13.06
C VAL A 81 11.19 0.23 -13.72
N THR A 82 11.55 -0.98 -14.14
CA THR A 82 12.86 -1.25 -14.76
C THR A 82 12.99 -0.54 -16.10
N THR A 83 11.97 -0.62 -16.94
CA THR A 83 12.01 -0.02 -18.29
C THR A 83 12.14 1.49 -18.21
N LEU A 84 11.40 2.15 -17.30
CA LEU A 84 11.47 3.60 -17.12
C LEU A 84 12.82 4.05 -16.53
N SER A 85 13.39 3.30 -15.59
CA SER A 85 14.70 3.62 -14.99
C SER A 85 15.85 3.53 -16.01
N VAL A 86 15.75 2.67 -17.02
CA VAL A 86 16.73 2.56 -18.09
C VAL A 86 16.69 3.79 -19.02
N VAL A 87 15.50 4.32 -19.30
CA VAL A 87 15.34 5.50 -20.18
C VAL A 87 15.87 6.79 -19.51
N ALA A 88 15.75 6.91 -18.18
CA ALA A 88 16.21 8.07 -17.41
C ALA A 88 17.75 8.13 -17.22
N SER A 89 18.47 7.08 -17.56
CA SER A 89 19.93 6.95 -17.29
C SER A 89 20.84 7.59 -18.35
N ILE A 90 20.32 8.43 -19.25
CA ILE A 90 21.13 9.08 -20.32
C ILE A 90 21.92 10.27 -19.75
N PRO A 91 23.25 10.35 -19.93
CA PRO A 91 24.09 11.36 -19.27
C PRO A 91 23.92 12.76 -19.85
N GLY A 92 23.76 13.75 -18.97
CA GLY A 92 23.77 15.18 -19.35
C GLY A 92 23.53 16.15 -18.20
N GLY A 93 24.54 16.53 -17.49
CA GLY A 93 24.77 17.76 -16.73
C GLY A 93 23.62 18.25 -15.81
N ALA A 94 23.17 19.49 -16.00
CA ALA A 94 22.11 20.14 -15.21
C ALA A 94 20.74 19.43 -15.28
N VAL A 95 20.52 18.60 -16.27
CA VAL A 95 19.34 17.72 -16.44
C VAL A 95 19.34 16.60 -15.37
N ALA A 96 20.51 16.19 -14.88
CA ALA A 96 20.63 15.06 -13.94
C ALA A 96 19.96 15.29 -12.58
N PHE A 97 19.83 16.53 -12.12
CA PHE A 97 19.22 16.81 -10.82
C PHE A 97 17.69 16.82 -10.90
N GLY A 98 17.12 17.44 -11.93
CA GLY A 98 15.68 17.34 -12.23
C GLY A 98 15.27 15.89 -12.50
N ALA A 99 16.11 15.11 -13.19
CA ALA A 99 15.95 13.69 -13.42
C ALA A 99 15.94 12.89 -12.12
N ALA A 100 16.86 13.15 -11.17
CA ALA A 100 16.90 12.42 -9.90
C ALA A 100 15.63 12.62 -9.03
N VAL A 101 15.07 13.83 -9.02
CA VAL A 101 13.79 14.11 -8.34
C VAL A 101 12.64 13.42 -9.05
N ALA A 102 12.59 13.47 -10.36
CA ALA A 102 11.59 12.77 -11.17
C ALA A 102 11.69 11.25 -10.97
N ASP A 103 12.89 10.70 -10.86
CA ASP A 103 13.14 9.27 -10.59
C ASP A 103 12.61 8.84 -9.22
N ILE A 104 12.85 9.63 -8.17
CA ILE A 104 12.36 9.34 -6.82
C ILE A 104 10.83 9.41 -6.80
N THR A 105 10.24 10.45 -7.39
CA THR A 105 8.78 10.60 -7.47
C THR A 105 8.16 9.46 -8.26
N SER A 106 8.74 9.10 -9.40
CA SER A 106 8.29 7.97 -10.21
C SER A 106 8.38 6.64 -9.43
N TYR A 107 9.47 6.43 -8.70
CA TYR A 107 9.63 5.24 -7.87
C TYR A 107 8.54 5.11 -6.80
N PHE A 108 8.24 6.20 -6.09
CA PHE A 108 7.15 6.20 -5.12
C PHE A 108 5.79 6.06 -5.78
N SER A 109 5.60 6.58 -6.99
CA SER A 109 4.38 6.38 -7.77
C SER A 109 4.13 4.89 -8.05
N PHE A 110 5.16 4.14 -8.44
CA PHE A 110 5.05 2.69 -8.62
C PHE A 110 4.80 1.94 -7.31
N ILE A 111 5.46 2.36 -6.22
CA ILE A 111 5.20 1.77 -4.90
C ILE A 111 3.75 1.98 -4.49
N LEU A 112 3.25 3.23 -4.54
CA LEU A 112 1.88 3.57 -4.15
C LEU A 112 0.84 2.83 -4.99
N ARG A 113 1.09 2.71 -6.29
CA ARG A 113 0.27 1.93 -7.20
C ARG A 113 0.23 0.46 -6.80
N THR A 114 1.40 -0.17 -6.67
CA THR A 114 1.51 -1.61 -6.36
C THR A 114 0.96 -1.93 -4.96
N VAL A 115 1.14 -1.03 -4.00
CA VAL A 115 0.53 -1.16 -2.66
C VAL A 115 -0.99 -1.26 -2.77
N GLN A 116 -1.64 -0.37 -3.55
CA GLN A 116 -3.09 -0.40 -3.76
C GLN A 116 -3.53 -1.69 -4.44
N GLU A 117 -2.86 -2.07 -5.52
CA GLU A 117 -3.17 -3.29 -6.29
C GLU A 117 -3.09 -4.55 -5.41
N LEU A 118 -2.03 -4.67 -4.61
CA LEU A 118 -1.90 -5.78 -3.66
C LEU A 118 -2.94 -5.70 -2.55
N ALA A 119 -3.15 -4.53 -1.95
CA ALA A 119 -4.16 -4.36 -0.91
C ALA A 119 -5.56 -4.83 -1.39
N TYR A 120 -5.97 -4.43 -2.59
CA TYR A 120 -7.27 -4.79 -3.15
C TYR A 120 -7.41 -6.29 -3.41
N LEU A 121 -6.38 -6.94 -3.94
CA LEU A 121 -6.36 -8.40 -4.12
C LEU A 121 -6.48 -9.15 -2.79
N TYR A 122 -5.89 -8.61 -1.73
CA TYR A 122 -5.89 -9.21 -0.40
C TYR A 122 -7.03 -8.74 0.51
N GLY A 123 -8.06 -8.08 -0.06
CA GLY A 123 -9.34 -7.84 0.59
C GLY A 123 -9.51 -6.47 1.25
N PHE A 124 -8.55 -5.56 1.11
CA PHE A 124 -8.73 -4.19 1.58
C PHE A 124 -9.72 -3.42 0.69
N GLU A 125 -10.38 -2.44 1.30
CA GLU A 125 -11.31 -1.56 0.62
C GLU A 125 -10.61 -0.53 -0.26
N GLN A 126 -11.39 0.18 -1.10
CA GLN A 126 -10.92 1.31 -1.89
C GLN A 126 -10.30 2.39 -0.99
N PHE A 127 -9.07 2.79 -1.30
CA PHE A 127 -8.45 3.96 -0.68
C PHE A 127 -9.08 5.23 -1.23
N ASN A 128 -9.39 6.18 -0.33
CA ASN A 128 -9.93 7.48 -0.70
C ASN A 128 -8.77 8.41 -1.11
N LEU A 129 -8.54 8.52 -2.42
CA LEU A 129 -7.49 9.33 -3.01
C LEU A 129 -8.11 10.50 -3.81
N ASN A 130 -8.95 11.30 -3.15
CA ASN A 130 -9.57 12.47 -3.78
C ASN A 130 -8.54 13.45 -4.32
N GLU A 131 -8.91 14.23 -5.35
CA GLU A 131 -7.94 15.01 -6.14
C GLU A 131 -7.31 16.16 -5.34
N ASP A 132 -8.08 16.76 -4.44
CA ASP A 132 -7.67 18.01 -3.78
C ASP A 132 -7.01 17.80 -2.41
N ASP A 133 -7.28 16.68 -1.73
CA ASP A 133 -6.68 16.39 -0.42
C ASP A 133 -6.73 14.88 -0.14
N VAL A 134 -5.57 14.22 -0.20
CA VAL A 134 -5.47 12.85 0.29
C VAL A 134 -5.55 12.93 1.81
N ASP A 135 -6.66 12.44 2.37
CA ASP A 135 -6.85 12.49 3.81
C ASP A 135 -5.65 11.86 4.54
N SER A 136 -5.33 12.43 5.70
CA SER A 136 -4.18 12.00 6.50
C SER A 136 -4.26 10.52 6.89
N GLU A 137 -5.43 9.95 6.86
CA GLU A 137 -5.72 8.58 7.19
C GLU A 137 -5.35 7.62 6.06
N THR A 138 -5.81 7.88 4.85
CA THR A 138 -5.41 7.12 3.66
C THR A 138 -3.89 7.15 3.49
N MET A 139 -3.26 8.32 3.70
CA MET A 139 -1.81 8.44 3.67
C MET A 139 -1.16 7.56 4.74
N ASN A 140 -1.68 7.56 5.97
CA ASN A 140 -1.16 6.71 7.04
C ASN A 140 -1.26 5.22 6.72
N PHE A 141 -2.36 4.78 6.11
CA PHE A 141 -2.48 3.40 5.63
C PHE A 141 -1.40 3.05 4.62
N LEU A 142 -1.24 3.86 3.57
CA LEU A 142 -0.24 3.64 2.53
C LEU A 142 1.19 3.60 3.10
N LEU A 143 1.49 4.48 4.06
CA LEU A 143 2.78 4.53 4.74
C LEU A 143 3.07 3.26 5.56
N ILE A 144 2.06 2.64 6.15
CA ILE A 144 2.21 1.36 6.88
C ILE A 144 2.50 0.22 5.90
N PHE A 145 1.79 0.15 4.76
CA PHE A 145 2.11 -0.83 3.71
C PHE A 145 3.55 -0.66 3.20
N MET A 146 3.96 0.57 2.95
CA MET A 146 5.34 0.89 2.57
C MET A 146 6.32 0.47 3.67
N GLY A 147 5.98 0.68 4.95
CA GLY A 147 6.76 0.21 6.09
C GLY A 147 7.00 -1.30 6.05
N VAL A 148 5.99 -2.08 5.69
CA VAL A 148 6.12 -3.54 5.50
C VAL A 148 7.02 -3.86 4.30
N MET A 149 6.84 -3.18 3.17
CA MET A 149 7.69 -3.36 1.98
C MET A 149 9.17 -3.12 2.31
N PHE A 150 9.47 -2.03 2.99
CA PHE A 150 10.83 -1.67 3.40
C PHE A 150 11.33 -2.44 4.64
N GLY A 151 10.52 -3.34 5.20
CA GLY A 151 10.91 -4.16 6.35
C GLY A 151 11.10 -3.36 7.63
N VAL A 152 10.32 -2.32 7.81
CA VAL A 152 10.33 -1.51 9.03
C VAL A 152 9.72 -2.30 10.17
N GLN A 153 10.48 -2.41 11.27
CA GLN A 153 10.03 -3.10 12.47
C GLN A 153 8.75 -2.43 13.03
N GLY A 154 7.76 -3.24 13.37
CA GLY A 154 6.46 -2.80 13.87
C GLY A 154 5.40 -2.60 12.79
N ALA A 155 5.77 -2.27 11.54
CA ALA A 155 4.80 -2.06 10.46
C ALA A 155 3.93 -3.29 10.18
N THR A 156 4.52 -4.49 10.18
CA THR A 156 3.80 -5.76 9.99
C THR A 156 2.74 -5.99 11.08
N GLY A 157 3.06 -5.70 12.34
CA GLY A 157 2.11 -5.86 13.46
C GLY A 157 0.94 -4.88 13.37
N VAL A 158 1.21 -3.64 12.97
CA VAL A 158 0.15 -2.63 12.74
C VAL A 158 -0.74 -3.05 11.57
N LEU A 159 -0.16 -3.45 10.43
CA LEU A 159 -0.92 -3.89 9.27
C LEU A 159 -1.77 -5.13 9.57
N LYS A 160 -1.23 -6.08 10.36
CA LYS A 160 -1.98 -7.26 10.80
C LYS A 160 -3.21 -6.88 11.62
N LYS A 161 -3.06 -6.00 12.62
CA LYS A 161 -4.19 -5.52 13.44
C LYS A 161 -5.28 -4.86 12.58
N LEU A 162 -4.89 -4.06 11.60
CA LEU A 162 -5.83 -3.45 10.65
C LEU A 162 -6.58 -4.51 9.84
N ALA A 163 -5.87 -5.49 9.31
CA ALA A 163 -6.47 -6.59 8.55
C ALA A 163 -7.42 -7.43 9.41
N ASP A 164 -7.08 -7.69 10.67
CA ASP A 164 -7.93 -8.46 11.61
C ASP A 164 -9.23 -7.69 11.93
N VAL A 165 -9.17 -6.37 12.09
CA VAL A 165 -10.35 -5.52 12.31
C VAL A 165 -11.27 -5.53 11.08
N LEU A 166 -10.70 -5.40 9.89
CA LEU A 166 -11.46 -5.44 8.63
C LEU A 166 -12.07 -6.82 8.37
N ALA A 167 -11.35 -7.91 8.71
CA ALA A 167 -11.86 -9.27 8.55
C ALA A 167 -13.12 -9.52 9.41
N LYS A 168 -13.17 -8.94 10.59
CA LYS A 168 -14.30 -9.04 11.53
C LYS A 168 -15.48 -8.11 11.20
N ASN A 169 -15.49 -7.44 10.06
CA ASN A 169 -16.49 -6.41 9.70
C ASN A 169 -16.68 -5.31 10.76
N ILE A 170 -15.72 -5.12 11.63
CA ILE A 170 -15.75 -4.06 12.63
C ILE A 170 -15.61 -2.72 11.89
N ALA A 171 -16.47 -1.77 12.23
CA ALA A 171 -16.59 -0.49 11.53
C ALA A 171 -15.20 0.15 11.29
N LYS A 172 -14.99 0.62 10.08
CA LYS A 172 -13.74 1.26 9.58
C LYS A 172 -13.18 2.29 10.56
N LYS A 173 -14.06 3.04 11.25
CA LYS A 173 -13.70 4.02 12.30
C LYS A 173 -12.86 3.45 13.46
N LEU A 174 -13.00 2.15 13.77
CA LEU A 174 -12.19 1.50 14.82
C LEU A 174 -10.79 1.11 14.33
N ALA A 175 -10.69 0.67 13.08
CA ALA A 175 -9.39 0.42 12.44
C ALA A 175 -8.56 1.73 12.38
N GLN A 176 -9.22 2.82 12.12
CA GLN A 176 -8.68 4.17 11.99
C GLN A 176 -8.10 4.69 13.31
N LYS A 177 -8.79 4.47 14.43
CA LYS A 177 -8.28 4.86 15.77
C LYS A 177 -6.94 4.23 16.13
N SER A 178 -6.56 3.11 15.50
CA SER A 178 -5.25 2.47 15.71
C SER A 178 -4.11 3.18 14.98
N LEU A 179 -4.40 4.10 14.05
CA LEU A 179 -3.41 4.84 13.25
C LEU A 179 -3.10 6.22 13.84
N THR A 180 -2.78 6.26 15.11
CA THR A 180 -2.35 7.52 15.75
C THR A 180 -1.01 7.99 15.21
N LYS A 181 -0.77 9.31 15.25
CA LYS A 181 0.53 9.89 14.87
C LYS A 181 1.71 9.21 15.59
N GLY A 182 1.52 8.77 16.85
CA GLY A 182 2.53 8.07 17.63
C GLY A 182 2.91 6.69 17.07
N VAL A 183 1.98 6.00 16.41
CA VAL A 183 2.21 4.70 15.77
C VAL A 183 2.82 4.87 14.38
N VAL A 184 2.33 5.82 13.60
CA VAL A 184 2.71 6.02 12.20
C VAL A 184 4.07 6.70 12.08
N TYR A 185 4.35 7.74 12.88
CA TYR A 185 5.59 8.50 12.80
C TYR A 185 6.88 7.66 12.86
N PRO A 186 7.05 6.70 13.81
CA PRO A 186 8.25 5.86 13.83
C PRO A 186 8.44 5.03 12.57
N ILE A 187 7.34 4.59 11.94
CA ILE A 187 7.36 3.82 10.69
C ILE A 187 7.82 4.72 9.55
N VAL A 188 7.19 5.89 9.39
CA VAL A 188 7.51 6.89 8.36
C VAL A 188 8.97 7.32 8.44
N LYS A 189 9.44 7.66 9.65
CA LYS A 189 10.85 8.01 9.87
C LYS A 189 11.81 6.93 9.39
N LYS A 190 11.52 5.66 9.68
CA LYS A 190 12.36 4.53 9.25
C LYS A 190 12.26 4.28 7.75
N VAL A 191 11.08 4.46 7.14
CA VAL A 191 10.92 4.39 5.67
C VAL A 191 11.77 5.48 5.02
N ALA A 192 11.60 6.73 5.44
CA ALA A 192 12.36 7.86 4.91
C ALA A 192 13.89 7.65 5.01
N LEU A 193 14.38 7.17 6.16
CA LEU A 193 15.79 6.85 6.35
C LEU A 193 16.29 5.76 5.39
N ARG A 194 15.47 4.75 5.08
CA ARG A 194 15.86 3.67 4.16
C ARG A 194 15.98 4.12 2.72
N VAL A 195 15.23 5.15 2.34
CA VAL A 195 15.33 5.77 1.01
C VAL A 195 16.27 6.97 1.00
N GLY A 196 17.05 7.18 2.07
CA GLY A 196 18.06 8.25 2.15
C GLY A 196 17.49 9.64 2.46
N ILE A 197 16.26 9.72 2.97
CA ILE A 197 15.62 10.98 3.35
C ILE A 197 15.62 11.11 4.88
N ARG A 198 16.03 12.26 5.41
CA ARG A 198 15.93 12.54 6.86
C ARG A 198 14.53 13.00 7.22
N MET A 199 14.01 12.46 8.33
CA MET A 199 12.71 12.83 8.90
C MET A 199 12.84 13.15 10.38
N THR A 200 12.33 14.32 10.82
CA THR A 200 12.26 14.70 12.23
C THR A 200 10.79 14.74 12.69
N LYS A 201 10.55 14.74 14.03
CA LYS A 201 9.20 14.88 14.58
C LYS A 201 8.53 16.16 14.13
N GLN A 202 9.29 17.24 14.04
CA GLN A 202 8.78 18.56 13.67
C GLN A 202 8.36 18.58 12.19
N ILE A 203 9.20 18.05 11.29
CA ILE A 203 8.87 17.90 9.87
C ILE A 203 7.58 17.09 9.68
N PHE A 204 7.41 16.01 10.45
CA PHE A 204 6.22 15.18 10.38
C PHE A 204 4.97 15.86 10.98
N ALA A 205 5.13 16.62 12.08
CA ALA A 205 4.01 17.26 12.77
C ALA A 205 3.48 18.48 12.02
N ASP A 206 4.40 19.27 11.44
CA ASP A 206 4.07 20.55 10.83
C ASP A 206 3.46 20.42 9.43
N GLY A 207 3.57 19.21 8.83
CA GLY A 207 3.06 18.97 7.45
C GLY A 207 3.66 19.94 6.41
N VAL A 208 4.63 20.78 6.81
CA VAL A 208 5.13 21.93 6.08
C VAL A 208 6.65 21.89 5.94
N ALA A 209 7.07 21.97 4.73
CA ALA A 209 8.18 22.74 4.17
C ALA A 209 9.40 23.02 5.04
N SER A 210 9.93 22.06 5.77
CA SER A 210 11.31 22.17 6.21
C SER A 210 12.17 21.26 5.38
N ALA A 211 13.13 21.88 4.75
CA ALA A 211 14.11 21.26 3.86
C ALA A 211 14.78 20.06 4.48
N VAL A 212 14.62 18.90 3.86
CA VAL A 212 15.39 17.72 4.23
C VAL A 212 16.46 17.49 3.17
N PRO A 213 17.74 17.53 3.51
CA PRO A 213 18.78 17.17 2.58
C PRO A 213 18.59 15.71 2.17
N ILE A 214 18.40 15.47 0.88
CA ILE A 214 18.58 14.15 0.30
C ILE A 214 20.07 13.85 0.47
N LEU A 215 20.39 12.93 1.39
CA LEU A 215 21.79 12.51 1.55
C LEU A 215 22.23 11.78 0.29
N GLY A 216 23.00 12.48 -0.49
CA GLY A 216 23.81 12.15 -1.62
C GLY A 216 23.74 10.72 -2.14
N GLY A 217 23.15 10.59 -3.26
CA GLY A 217 23.17 9.43 -4.09
C GLY A 217 21.88 9.39 -4.88
N ALA A 218 21.96 9.71 -6.15
CA ALA A 218 20.93 9.32 -7.08
C ALA A 218 20.60 7.86 -6.79
N LEU A 219 19.31 7.57 -6.51
CA LEU A 219 18.84 6.19 -6.53
C LEU A 219 19.12 5.71 -7.95
N SER A 220 20.28 5.11 -8.17
CA SER A 220 20.62 4.54 -9.47
C SER A 220 19.54 3.51 -9.80
N GLY A 221 19.09 3.44 -11.04
CA GLY A 221 18.02 2.53 -11.45
C GLY A 221 18.22 1.09 -10.98
N GLY A 222 19.48 0.66 -10.76
CA GLY A 222 19.82 -0.63 -10.19
C GLY A 222 19.42 -0.80 -8.72
N LEU A 223 19.58 0.22 -7.88
CA LEU A 223 19.19 0.18 -6.47
C LEU A 223 17.66 0.18 -6.33
N THR A 224 16.97 0.97 -7.15
CA THR A 224 15.52 1.02 -7.23
C THR A 224 14.94 -0.36 -7.53
N PHE A 225 15.47 -1.02 -8.54
CA PHE A 225 15.06 -2.37 -8.92
C PHE A 225 15.36 -3.41 -7.82
N ALA A 226 16.55 -3.36 -7.23
CA ALA A 226 16.96 -4.29 -6.18
C ALA A 226 16.08 -4.22 -4.93
N MET A 227 15.43 -3.09 -4.66
CA MET A 227 14.55 -2.92 -3.50
C MET A 227 13.05 -3.10 -3.81
N PHE A 228 12.60 -2.80 -5.03
CA PHE A 228 11.18 -2.80 -5.39
C PHE A 228 10.56 -4.19 -5.35
N LYS A 229 11.04 -5.11 -6.17
CA LYS A 229 10.47 -6.47 -6.25
C LYS A 229 10.55 -7.24 -4.93
N PRO A 230 11.70 -7.28 -4.22
CA PRO A 230 11.76 -7.91 -2.89
C PRO A 230 10.80 -7.27 -1.87
N GLY A 231 10.65 -5.93 -1.91
CA GLY A 231 9.69 -5.21 -1.06
C GLY A 231 8.25 -5.62 -1.34
N CYS A 232 7.84 -5.65 -2.61
CA CYS A 232 6.51 -6.11 -3.03
C CYS A 232 6.26 -7.57 -2.61
N MET A 233 7.25 -8.45 -2.79
CA MET A 233 7.16 -9.86 -2.39
C MET A 233 7.04 -10.02 -0.88
N LYS A 234 7.72 -9.17 -0.10
CA LYS A 234 7.61 -9.14 1.35
C LYS A 234 6.22 -8.69 1.80
N LEU A 235 5.69 -7.61 1.21
CA LEU A 235 4.33 -7.15 1.46
C LEU A 235 3.33 -8.26 1.14
N ARG A 236 3.41 -8.85 -0.05
CA ARG A 236 2.55 -9.97 -0.49
C ARG A 236 2.55 -11.13 0.50
N LYS A 237 3.74 -11.56 0.97
CA LYS A 237 3.86 -12.65 1.95
C LYS A 237 3.13 -12.35 3.25
N ASN A 238 3.21 -11.12 3.74
CA ASN A 238 2.49 -10.70 4.93
C ASN A 238 0.97 -10.68 4.70
N LEU A 239 0.51 -10.06 3.62
CA LEU A 239 -0.92 -9.95 3.29
C LEU A 239 -1.58 -11.33 3.16
N MET A 240 -0.90 -12.28 2.52
CA MET A 240 -1.37 -13.66 2.34
C MET A 240 -1.58 -14.40 3.68
N SER A 241 -0.90 -13.99 4.76
CA SER A 241 -1.02 -14.61 6.07
C SER A 241 -2.21 -14.13 6.89
N TYR A 242 -2.90 -13.07 6.47
CA TYR A 242 -3.98 -12.46 7.25
C TYR A 242 -5.33 -13.15 7.01
N ASN A 243 -6.21 -13.10 8.01
CA ASN A 243 -7.57 -13.64 7.94
C ASN A 243 -8.39 -12.94 6.85
N LEU A 244 -8.15 -11.67 6.60
CA LEU A 244 -8.81 -10.88 5.56
C LEU A 244 -8.71 -11.53 4.16
N CYS A 245 -7.65 -12.32 3.90
CA CYS A 245 -7.41 -13.05 2.65
C CYS A 245 -7.79 -14.54 2.76
N ASN A 246 -8.48 -14.96 3.79
CA ASN A 246 -8.75 -16.38 4.04
C ASN A 246 -10.21 -16.76 3.82
N PRO A 247 -10.58 -17.42 2.70
CA PRO A 247 -11.97 -17.83 2.47
C PRO A 247 -12.51 -18.75 3.58
N LYS A 248 -11.66 -19.63 4.13
CA LYS A 248 -12.05 -20.53 5.21
C LYS A 248 -12.47 -19.77 6.47
N TYR A 249 -11.77 -18.66 6.81
CA TYR A 249 -12.13 -17.83 7.94
C TYR A 249 -13.58 -17.31 7.87
N TYR A 250 -14.03 -16.95 6.68
CA TYR A 250 -15.39 -16.46 6.48
C TYR A 250 -16.45 -17.57 6.48
N LYS A 251 -16.11 -18.77 5.98
CA LYS A 251 -17.00 -19.93 6.08
C LYS A 251 -17.19 -20.37 7.53
N ASP A 252 -16.08 -20.53 8.27
CA ASP A 252 -16.13 -20.96 9.67
C ASP A 252 -16.89 -19.94 10.54
N SER A 253 -16.87 -18.64 10.22
CA SER A 253 -17.65 -17.62 10.95
C SER A 253 -19.14 -17.66 10.64
N ILE A 254 -19.54 -18.00 9.42
CA ILE A 254 -20.96 -18.17 9.04
C ILE A 254 -21.52 -19.42 9.72
N ASP A 255 -20.77 -20.51 9.70
CA ASP A 255 -21.20 -21.77 10.33
C ASP A 255 -21.34 -21.60 11.88
N ALA A 256 -20.45 -20.83 12.50
CA ALA A 256 -20.53 -20.51 13.93
C ALA A 256 -21.77 -19.64 14.28
N ASP A 257 -22.09 -18.64 13.45
CA ASP A 257 -23.27 -17.81 13.65
C ASP A 257 -24.57 -18.63 13.46
N TYR A 258 -24.56 -19.61 12.53
CA TYR A 258 -25.71 -20.48 12.29
C TYR A 258 -25.96 -21.46 13.45
N THR A 259 -24.88 -22.04 14.01
CA THR A 259 -24.99 -22.93 15.16
C THR A 259 -25.40 -22.18 16.43
N ALA A 260 -24.92 -20.97 16.66
CA ALA A 260 -25.33 -20.14 17.79
C ALA A 260 -26.82 -19.68 17.67
N GLY A 261 -27.33 -19.48 16.46
CA GLY A 261 -28.73 -19.13 16.21
C GLY A 261 -29.71 -20.31 16.41
N THR A 262 -29.28 -21.54 16.15
CA THR A 262 -30.09 -22.74 16.33
C THR A 262 -30.20 -23.22 17.79
N GLU A 263 -29.25 -22.89 18.64
CA GLU A 263 -29.31 -23.20 20.07
C GLU A 263 -30.30 -22.32 20.85
N VAL A 264 -30.70 -21.18 20.33
CA VAL A 264 -31.67 -20.26 21.00
C VAL A 264 -33.12 -20.63 20.72
N ASP A 265 -33.41 -21.36 19.64
CA ASP A 265 -34.80 -21.73 19.28
C ASP A 265 -35.28 -23.04 19.93
N GLU A 266 -34.42 -23.83 20.57
CA GLU A 266 -34.81 -25.08 21.25
C GLU A 266 -35.21 -24.89 22.73
N GLU A 267 -34.95 -23.75 23.37
CA GLU A 267 -35.30 -23.52 24.79
C GLU A 267 -36.69 -22.93 25.03
N HIS A 268 -37.52 -22.76 24.01
CA HIS A 268 -38.87 -22.17 24.16
C HIS A 268 -40.01 -23.06 23.64
N VAL A 269 -39.91 -24.39 23.84
CA VAL A 269 -41.10 -25.28 23.74
C VAL A 269 -41.10 -26.22 24.95
N GLU A 270 -41.50 -25.72 26.12
CA GLU A 270 -42.14 -26.55 27.15
C GLU A 270 -43.42 -25.92 27.63
N TYR A 271 -44.44 -26.75 27.63
CA TYR A 271 -45.88 -26.57 27.88
C TYR A 271 -46.24 -25.92 29.23
#